data_ec451e0c5b5e33f8d5ac2e4e97c3d290
#
_entry.id   ec451e0c5b5e33f8d5ac2e4e97c3d290
#
_cell.length_a   1.000
_cell.length_b   1.000
_cell.length_c   1.000
_cell.angle_alpha   90.00
_cell.angle_beta   90.00
_cell.angle_gamma   90.00
#
_symmetry.space_group_name_H-M   'P 1'
#
loop_
_entity.id
_entity.type
_entity.pdbx_description
1 polymer ?
#
loop_
_entity_poly.entity_id
_entity_poly.type
_entity_poly.pdbx_seq_one_letter_code
_entity_poly.pdbx_strand_id
1 'polypeptide(L)'
;MEKMYVSNKALLVNPQGKILILRLENGKEDLPGGRMDAGEGTHDGLRRELREETGLDLDVTGTQPFFAGRRIYHGLEMSETASQGEYALCLYFVVPVGEVEIVLSREHVSYDWIDPRGGKIESTQIAEVVDAYRKREGIVVAADKAIVGRQGLGLVQLFTGNGKGKTTAAIGEAVRAAGAGKKVGIVFFDKGGNTHYSERTMLDRVGIAYVATGRDRIDPVTNRFDFSIQQIDRDEAARGLDEARKMFAGGYDLVVLDEINSTTDLKMISVESVLSVLDEKPDGTEVVLTGRNAPDAFVDRAHLVTEMRLRKHYFYSGVQAREGIDY
;
A
#
# COMPACT_ATOMS: atom_id res chain seq x y z
N MET A 1 -30.88 24.99 4.55
CA MET A 1 -29.43 25.04 4.19
C MET A 1 -28.73 24.09 5.14
N GLU A 2 -28.25 22.97 4.66
CA GLU A 2 -27.48 22.02 5.47
C GLU A 2 -26.22 22.72 5.98
N LYS A 3 -25.96 22.65 7.28
CA LYS A 3 -24.73 23.20 7.86
C LYS A 3 -23.63 22.16 7.78
N MET A 4 -22.55 22.50 7.11
CA MET A 4 -21.33 21.70 7.11
C MET A 4 -20.31 22.32 8.08
N TYR A 5 -19.77 21.51 8.95
CA TYR A 5 -18.76 21.91 9.92
C TYR A 5 -17.39 21.32 9.54
N VAL A 6 -16.33 21.94 10.02
CA VAL A 6 -14.97 21.38 9.94
C VAL A 6 -14.57 20.91 11.33
N SER A 7 -14.06 19.70 11.43
CA SER A 7 -13.50 19.13 12.66
C SER A 7 -12.06 18.69 12.42
N ASN A 8 -11.22 18.87 13.42
CA ASN A 8 -9.85 18.42 13.42
C ASN A 8 -9.70 17.29 14.42
N LYS A 9 -9.13 16.17 14.00
CA LYS A 9 -8.89 15.00 14.84
C LYS A 9 -7.41 14.58 14.78
N ALA A 10 -6.85 14.12 15.88
CA ALA A 10 -5.47 13.69 15.95
C ALA A 10 -5.37 12.18 16.16
N LEU A 11 -4.46 11.52 15.43
CA LEU A 11 -3.84 10.29 15.85
C LEU A 11 -2.63 10.65 16.71
N LEU A 12 -2.79 10.58 18.04
CA LEU A 12 -1.66 10.71 18.95
C LEU A 12 -0.88 9.39 18.92
N VAL A 13 0.41 9.49 18.65
CA VAL A 13 1.28 8.30 18.51
C VAL A 13 2.36 8.36 19.57
N ASN A 14 2.37 7.37 20.47
CA ASN A 14 3.38 7.29 21.55
C ASN A 14 4.73 6.71 21.05
N PRO A 15 5.79 6.71 21.89
CA PRO A 15 7.12 6.20 21.50
C PRO A 15 7.13 4.72 21.09
N GLN A 16 6.16 3.93 21.55
CA GLN A 16 5.99 2.52 21.17
C GLN A 16 5.22 2.35 19.85
N GLY A 17 4.85 3.45 19.17
CA GLY A 17 4.10 3.45 17.93
C GLY A 17 2.62 3.10 18.10
N LYS A 18 2.08 3.11 19.34
CA LYS A 18 0.66 2.90 19.58
C LYS A 18 -0.12 4.20 19.40
N ILE A 19 -1.38 4.08 19.02
CA ILE A 19 -2.31 5.19 18.82
C ILE A 19 -3.29 5.29 19.99
N LEU A 20 -3.64 6.53 20.39
CA LEU A 20 -4.61 6.79 21.44
C LEU A 20 -6.03 6.71 20.86
N ILE A 21 -6.87 5.90 21.49
CA ILE A 21 -8.32 5.85 21.26
C ILE A 21 -9.03 6.25 22.54
N LEU A 22 -9.96 7.19 22.42
CA LEU A 22 -10.81 7.63 23.52
C LEU A 22 -12.14 6.85 23.48
N ARG A 23 -12.80 6.72 24.63
CA ARG A 23 -14.12 6.07 24.75
C ARG A 23 -15.12 7.00 25.42
N LEU A 24 -16.25 7.16 24.77
CA LEU A 24 -17.42 7.90 25.29
C LEU A 24 -18.22 7.02 26.28
N GLU A 25 -19.10 7.62 27.09
CA GLU A 25 -19.99 6.88 28.02
C GLU A 25 -20.82 5.79 27.35
N ASN A 26 -21.25 6.02 26.10
CA ASN A 26 -22.01 5.03 25.32
C ASN A 26 -21.15 3.92 24.71
N GLY A 27 -19.87 3.82 25.08
CA GLY A 27 -18.91 2.84 24.60
C GLY A 27 -18.34 3.08 23.19
N LYS A 28 -18.77 4.15 22.51
CA LYS A 28 -18.23 4.49 21.19
C LYS A 28 -16.79 4.97 21.30
N GLU A 29 -16.00 4.57 20.32
CA GLU A 29 -14.62 5.03 20.16
C GLU A 29 -14.56 6.38 19.48
N ASP A 30 -13.63 7.22 19.91
CA ASP A 30 -13.31 8.50 19.26
C ASP A 30 -11.79 8.73 19.23
N LEU A 31 -11.37 9.65 18.38
CA LEU A 31 -10.03 10.21 18.33
C LEU A 31 -10.02 11.58 18.97
N PRO A 32 -8.95 11.98 19.68
CA PRO A 32 -8.83 13.32 20.24
C PRO A 32 -9.04 14.40 19.19
N GLY A 33 -9.78 15.43 19.56
CA GLY A 33 -10.06 16.59 18.72
C GLY A 33 -11.55 16.81 18.49
N GLY A 34 -11.89 17.94 17.95
CA GLY A 34 -13.28 18.37 17.82
C GLY A 34 -13.52 19.38 16.72
N ARG A 35 -14.61 20.12 16.88
CA ARG A 35 -15.10 21.11 15.93
C ARG A 35 -14.28 22.39 16.04
N MET A 36 -13.96 22.96 14.90
CA MET A 36 -13.34 24.29 14.85
C MET A 36 -14.35 25.37 15.19
N ASP A 37 -13.93 26.33 15.99
CA ASP A 37 -14.71 27.56 16.28
C ASP A 37 -14.62 28.54 15.10
N ALA A 38 -15.62 29.43 15.00
CA ALA A 38 -15.65 30.42 13.95
C ALA A 38 -14.47 31.40 14.09
N GLY A 39 -13.65 31.49 13.05
CA GLY A 39 -12.44 32.32 13.01
C GLY A 39 -11.19 31.69 13.60
N GLU A 40 -11.27 30.46 14.09
CA GLU A 40 -10.14 29.72 14.61
C GLU A 40 -9.30 29.11 13.47
N GLY A 41 -7.97 29.13 13.61
CA GLY A 41 -7.07 28.43 12.70
C GLY A 41 -7.09 26.90 12.92
N THR A 42 -6.78 26.14 11.89
CA THR A 42 -6.80 24.66 11.95
C THR A 42 -5.92 24.11 13.08
N HIS A 43 -4.72 24.64 13.25
CA HIS A 43 -3.80 24.20 14.31
C HIS A 43 -4.21 24.69 15.69
N ASP A 44 -4.77 25.89 15.79
CA ASP A 44 -5.23 26.45 17.07
C ASP A 44 -6.40 25.61 17.61
N GLY A 45 -7.38 25.29 16.75
CA GLY A 45 -8.50 24.44 17.11
C GLY A 45 -8.06 23.03 17.51
N LEU A 46 -7.14 22.44 16.77
CA LEU A 46 -6.62 21.13 17.13
C LEU A 46 -5.91 21.15 18.49
N ARG A 47 -5.05 22.15 18.74
CA ARG A 47 -4.32 22.30 20.00
C ARG A 47 -5.28 22.53 21.18
N ARG A 48 -6.32 23.37 21.00
CA ARG A 48 -7.35 23.61 22.02
C ARG A 48 -8.06 22.31 22.40
N GLU A 49 -8.57 21.58 21.43
CA GLU A 49 -9.28 20.32 21.62
C GLU A 49 -8.40 19.27 22.31
N LEU A 50 -7.15 19.13 21.86
CA LEU A 50 -6.21 18.19 22.50
C LEU A 50 -5.99 18.51 23.97
N ARG A 51 -5.85 19.80 24.32
CA ARG A 51 -5.71 20.22 25.72
C ARG A 51 -6.99 19.96 26.52
N GLU A 52 -8.17 20.20 25.94
CA GLU A 52 -9.47 19.99 26.60
C GLU A 52 -9.76 18.51 26.84
N GLU A 53 -9.51 17.65 25.84
CA GLU A 53 -9.89 16.24 25.91
C GLU A 53 -8.83 15.32 26.52
N THR A 54 -7.55 15.69 26.46
CA THR A 54 -6.43 14.83 26.90
C THR A 54 -5.52 15.47 27.95
N GLY A 55 -5.72 16.76 28.25
CA GLY A 55 -4.84 17.53 29.12
C GLY A 55 -3.49 17.90 28.50
N LEU A 56 -3.24 17.53 27.24
CA LEU A 56 -1.95 17.74 26.58
C LEU A 56 -1.91 19.07 25.82
N ASP A 57 -0.93 19.90 26.16
CA ASP A 57 -0.63 21.12 25.40
C ASP A 57 0.51 20.83 24.42
N LEU A 58 0.15 20.45 23.20
CA LEU A 58 1.08 20.00 22.15
C LEU A 58 1.30 21.09 21.11
N ASP A 59 2.54 21.23 20.66
CA ASP A 59 2.83 22.03 19.47
C ASP A 59 2.47 21.22 18.22
N VAL A 60 1.39 21.62 17.57
CA VAL A 60 0.90 21.02 16.33
C VAL A 60 1.22 21.86 15.09
N THR A 61 1.98 22.96 15.26
CA THR A 61 2.40 23.82 14.13
C THR A 61 3.25 23.01 13.14
N GLY A 62 2.98 23.19 11.86
CA GLY A 62 3.68 22.45 10.80
C GLY A 62 3.17 21.03 10.53
N THR A 63 2.24 20.50 11.34
CA THR A 63 1.56 19.24 10.96
C THR A 63 0.63 19.47 9.76
N GLN A 64 0.49 18.47 8.92
CA GLN A 64 -0.43 18.51 7.79
C GLN A 64 -1.45 17.39 7.93
N PRO A 65 -2.72 17.61 7.51
CA PRO A 65 -3.69 16.54 7.50
C PRO A 65 -3.21 15.43 6.53
N PHE A 66 -3.26 14.20 6.99
CA PHE A 66 -2.88 13.03 6.17
C PHE A 66 -4.10 12.32 5.59
N PHE A 67 -5.26 12.54 6.17
CA PHE A 67 -6.53 11.96 5.74
C PHE A 67 -7.64 12.98 5.96
N ALA A 68 -8.64 12.96 5.07
CA ALA A 68 -9.86 13.74 5.21
C ALA A 68 -11.07 12.83 4.96
N GLY A 69 -12.02 12.84 5.87
CA GLY A 69 -13.22 12.02 5.80
C GLY A 69 -14.48 12.82 6.13
N ARG A 70 -15.62 12.31 5.66
CA ARG A 70 -16.93 12.87 6.03
C ARG A 70 -17.45 12.14 7.27
N ARG A 71 -17.85 12.88 8.28
CA ARG A 71 -18.52 12.36 9.47
C ARG A 71 -19.99 12.79 9.48
N ILE A 72 -20.87 11.87 9.81
CA ILE A 72 -22.29 12.14 10.06
C ILE A 72 -22.45 12.15 11.57
N TYR A 73 -22.76 13.30 12.14
CA TYR A 73 -23.16 13.39 13.54
C TYR A 73 -24.64 13.01 13.61
N HIS A 74 -24.95 11.82 14.07
CA HIS A 74 -26.27 11.49 14.57
C HIS A 74 -26.34 12.08 15.98
N GLY A 75 -27.08 13.17 16.15
CA GLY A 75 -27.17 14.00 17.33
C GLY A 75 -26.69 13.35 18.62
N LEU A 76 -25.65 13.91 19.19
CA LEU A 76 -25.48 13.90 20.63
C LEU A 76 -26.67 14.68 21.16
N GLU A 77 -27.42 14.09 22.06
CA GLU A 77 -28.61 14.63 22.71
C GLU A 77 -28.43 16.07 23.18
N MET A 78 -28.73 17.01 22.33
CA MET A 78 -29.03 18.40 22.74
C MET A 78 -29.84 19.10 21.63
N SER A 79 -31.00 18.63 21.39
CA SER A 79 -32.27 19.30 21.09
C SER A 79 -33.21 18.41 20.28
N GLU A 80 -34.46 18.42 20.65
CA GLU A 80 -35.61 17.74 20.03
C GLU A 80 -35.93 18.19 18.58
N THR A 81 -35.00 18.87 17.90
CA THR A 81 -35.19 19.41 16.54
C THR A 81 -34.18 18.95 15.51
N ALA A 82 -33.31 17.99 15.80
CA ALA A 82 -32.35 17.49 14.85
C ALA A 82 -32.94 16.39 13.95
N SER A 83 -33.87 16.74 13.08
CA SER A 83 -34.45 15.81 12.06
C SER A 83 -33.64 15.72 10.75
N GLN A 84 -32.48 16.37 10.64
CA GLN A 84 -31.58 16.28 9.48
C GLN A 84 -30.13 16.18 9.98
N GLY A 85 -29.43 15.14 9.58
CA GLY A 85 -28.04 14.86 9.99
C GLY A 85 -27.11 16.05 9.70
N GLU A 86 -26.37 16.46 10.71
CA GLU A 86 -25.28 17.44 10.54
C GLU A 86 -24.06 16.73 9.96
N TYR A 87 -23.43 17.33 8.96
CA TYR A 87 -22.26 16.81 8.30
C TYR A 87 -21.01 17.56 8.72
N ALA A 88 -19.93 16.84 9.00
CA ALA A 88 -18.63 17.46 9.19
C ALA A 88 -17.61 16.90 8.19
N LEU A 89 -16.77 17.79 7.70
CA LEU A 89 -15.49 17.41 7.09
C LEU A 89 -14.48 17.27 8.23
N CYS A 90 -13.99 16.06 8.45
CA CYS A 90 -12.94 15.81 9.44
C CYS A 90 -11.57 15.76 8.78
N LEU A 91 -10.65 16.56 9.29
CA LEU A 91 -9.24 16.54 8.93
C LEU A 91 -8.48 15.77 10.02
N TYR A 92 -7.67 14.81 9.62
CA TYR A 92 -6.94 13.93 10.54
C TYR A 92 -5.44 14.19 10.46
N PHE A 93 -4.82 14.37 11.63
CA PHE A 93 -3.42 14.72 11.80
C PHE A 93 -2.69 13.63 12.57
N VAL A 94 -1.45 13.32 12.21
CA VAL A 94 -0.58 12.49 13.05
C VAL A 94 0.22 13.42 13.95
N VAL A 95 0.10 13.21 15.25
CA VAL A 95 0.79 14.01 16.27
C VAL A 95 1.60 13.06 17.16
N PRO A 96 2.94 12.99 16.97
CA PRO A 96 3.80 12.22 17.85
C PRO A 96 3.79 12.84 19.26
N VAL A 97 3.71 11.98 20.27
CA VAL A 97 3.83 12.38 21.68
C VAL A 97 4.94 11.59 22.36
N GLY A 98 5.50 12.15 23.42
CA GLY A 98 6.43 11.43 24.30
C GLY A 98 5.72 10.45 25.23
N GLU A 99 6.40 10.09 26.34
CA GLU A 99 5.73 9.46 27.46
C GLU A 99 4.86 10.52 28.13
N VAL A 100 3.54 10.36 28.05
CA VAL A 100 2.56 11.34 28.55
C VAL A 100 1.51 10.66 29.40
N GLU A 101 1.02 11.38 30.39
CA GLU A 101 -0.17 11.03 31.15
C GLU A 101 -1.39 11.71 30.51
N ILE A 102 -2.44 10.96 30.27
CA ILE A 102 -3.68 11.47 29.70
C ILE A 102 -4.64 11.85 30.81
N VAL A 103 -5.09 13.09 30.79
CA VAL A 103 -6.11 13.62 31.68
C VAL A 103 -7.39 13.82 30.88
N LEU A 104 -8.32 12.89 31.01
CA LEU A 104 -9.57 12.89 30.25
C LEU A 104 -10.50 14.05 30.65
N SER A 105 -11.17 14.60 29.65
CA SER A 105 -12.33 15.48 29.84
C SER A 105 -13.51 14.71 30.44
N ARG A 106 -14.60 15.43 30.76
CA ARG A 106 -15.85 14.80 31.23
C ARG A 106 -16.61 14.04 30.13
N GLU A 107 -16.27 14.23 28.88
CA GLU A 107 -16.91 13.60 27.73
C GLU A 107 -16.42 12.16 27.51
N HIS A 108 -15.24 11.82 28.06
CA HIS A 108 -14.60 10.54 27.86
C HIS A 108 -14.42 9.79 29.18
N VAL A 109 -14.77 8.52 29.19
CA VAL A 109 -14.74 7.68 30.41
C VAL A 109 -13.47 6.82 30.53
N SER A 110 -12.81 6.53 29.40
CA SER A 110 -11.56 5.77 29.38
C SER A 110 -10.80 6.01 28.07
N TYR A 111 -9.58 5.53 28.04
CA TYR A 111 -8.76 5.51 26.83
C TYR A 111 -7.92 4.23 26.75
N ASP A 112 -7.50 3.91 25.54
CA ASP A 112 -6.58 2.80 25.26
C ASP A 112 -5.47 3.23 24.30
N TRP A 113 -4.26 2.72 24.51
CA TRP A 113 -3.17 2.80 23.55
C TRP A 113 -3.15 1.53 22.71
N ILE A 114 -3.64 1.63 21.47
CA ILE A 114 -3.85 0.50 20.56
C ILE A 114 -2.68 0.38 19.59
N ASP A 115 -2.16 -0.84 19.42
CA ASP A 115 -1.16 -1.12 18.39
C ASP A 115 -1.83 -1.06 16.99
N PRO A 116 -1.42 -0.14 16.12
CA PRO A 116 -2.00 -0.03 14.79
C PRO A 116 -1.82 -1.29 13.93
N ARG A 117 -0.90 -2.19 14.27
CA ARG A 117 -0.65 -3.43 13.53
C ARG A 117 -1.71 -4.51 13.74
N GLY A 118 -2.45 -4.48 14.84
CA GLY A 118 -3.40 -5.56 15.14
C GLY A 118 -4.36 -5.28 16.29
N GLY A 119 -4.39 -4.06 16.82
CA GLY A 119 -5.34 -3.67 17.86
C GLY A 119 -6.78 -3.65 17.32
N LYS A 120 -7.71 -4.16 18.12
CA LYS A 120 -9.14 -4.16 17.76
C LYS A 120 -9.66 -2.73 17.78
N ILE A 121 -10.24 -2.28 16.68
CA ILE A 121 -10.95 -1.02 16.53
C ILE A 121 -12.38 -1.36 16.13
N GLU A 122 -13.35 -0.88 16.89
CA GLU A 122 -14.77 -1.19 16.67
C GLU A 122 -15.45 -0.19 15.73
N SER A 123 -14.98 1.06 15.77
CA SER A 123 -15.46 2.12 14.89
C SER A 123 -14.92 1.93 13.46
N THR A 124 -15.82 1.68 12.49
CA THR A 124 -15.47 1.58 11.07
C THR A 124 -14.79 2.84 10.56
N GLN A 125 -15.19 3.99 11.04
CA GLN A 125 -14.63 5.28 10.65
C GLN A 125 -13.19 5.46 11.17
N ILE A 126 -12.91 5.07 12.42
CA ILE A 126 -11.55 5.11 12.97
C ILE A 126 -10.69 4.06 12.28
N ALA A 127 -11.25 2.90 11.95
CA ALA A 127 -10.55 1.87 11.19
C ALA A 127 -10.07 2.39 9.83
N GLU A 128 -10.88 3.12 9.08
CA GLU A 128 -10.48 3.78 7.82
C GLU A 128 -9.32 4.77 8.01
N VAL A 129 -9.38 5.58 9.07
CA VAL A 129 -8.30 6.54 9.40
C VAL A 129 -7.01 5.80 9.75
N VAL A 130 -7.10 4.73 10.53
CA VAL A 130 -5.95 3.90 10.91
C VAL A 130 -5.37 3.15 9.72
N ASP A 131 -6.19 2.70 8.79
CA ASP A 131 -5.73 2.10 7.53
C ASP A 131 -4.99 3.12 6.65
N ALA A 132 -5.49 4.34 6.55
CA ALA A 132 -4.78 5.43 5.88
C ALA A 132 -3.43 5.74 6.56
N TYR A 133 -3.39 5.72 7.89
CA TYR A 133 -2.18 5.88 8.68
C TYR A 133 -1.18 4.74 8.43
N ARG A 134 -1.64 3.48 8.46
CA ARG A 134 -0.83 2.30 8.14
C ARG A 134 -0.21 2.41 6.74
N LYS A 135 -1.01 2.76 5.74
CA LYS A 135 -0.55 2.96 4.35
C LYS A 135 0.52 4.06 4.28
N ARG A 136 0.29 5.19 4.96
CA ARG A 136 1.24 6.31 5.01
C ARG A 136 2.58 5.93 5.62
N GLU A 137 2.55 5.27 6.79
CA GLU A 137 3.76 4.93 7.56
C GLU A 137 4.41 3.61 7.12
N GLY A 138 3.79 2.87 6.20
CA GLY A 138 4.26 1.56 5.78
C GLY A 138 4.22 0.52 6.91
N ILE A 139 3.21 0.63 7.78
CA ILE A 139 3.05 -0.28 8.91
C ILE A 139 2.53 -1.62 8.38
N VAL A 140 3.30 -2.67 8.63
CA VAL A 140 2.91 -4.05 8.29
C VAL A 140 1.77 -4.48 9.22
N VAL A 141 0.66 -4.88 8.62
CA VAL A 141 -0.52 -5.37 9.35
C VAL A 141 -0.23 -6.73 9.98
N ALA A 142 -1.01 -7.07 11.01
CA ALA A 142 -0.89 -8.32 11.76
C ALA A 142 -0.94 -9.58 10.89
N ALA A 143 -0.45 -10.67 11.47
CA ALA A 143 -0.38 -11.99 10.83
C ALA A 143 -1.66 -12.35 10.07
N ASP A 144 -1.50 -12.70 8.81
CA ASP A 144 -2.56 -13.34 8.04
C ASP A 144 -2.89 -14.69 8.65
N LYS A 145 -4.13 -14.81 9.17
CA LYS A 145 -4.59 -16.03 9.85
C LYS A 145 -4.64 -17.24 8.91
N ALA A 146 -4.78 -17.02 7.60
CA ALA A 146 -4.85 -18.09 6.60
C ALA A 146 -3.53 -18.83 6.44
N ILE A 147 -2.40 -18.18 6.79
CA ILE A 147 -1.06 -18.74 6.61
C ILE A 147 -0.29 -18.96 7.93
N VAL A 148 -0.97 -18.78 9.08
CA VAL A 148 -0.35 -19.01 10.40
C VAL A 148 0.24 -20.42 10.47
N GLY A 149 1.54 -20.51 10.74
CA GLY A 149 2.26 -21.79 10.88
C GLY A 149 2.53 -22.51 9.56
N ARG A 150 2.19 -21.93 8.39
CA ARG A 150 2.52 -22.50 7.09
C ARG A 150 4.04 -22.63 6.93
N GLN A 151 4.46 -23.76 6.42
CA GLN A 151 5.86 -24.05 6.09
C GLN A 151 6.00 -24.34 4.59
N GLY A 152 7.19 -24.09 4.05
CA GLY A 152 7.48 -24.31 2.63
C GLY A 152 7.00 -23.18 1.73
N LEU A 153 7.03 -23.46 0.43
CA LEU A 153 6.62 -22.51 -0.62
C LEU A 153 5.09 -22.50 -0.81
N GLY A 154 4.62 -21.58 -1.64
CA GLY A 154 3.23 -21.51 -2.06
C GLY A 154 2.54 -20.21 -1.71
N LEU A 155 3.28 -19.20 -1.30
CA LEU A 155 2.76 -17.86 -1.02
C LEU A 155 2.78 -16.99 -2.29
N VAL A 156 2.11 -15.85 -2.18
CA VAL A 156 2.17 -14.77 -3.19
C VAL A 156 2.85 -13.58 -2.56
N GLN A 157 3.90 -13.11 -3.20
CA GLN A 157 4.65 -11.92 -2.82
C GLN A 157 4.39 -10.81 -3.84
N LEU A 158 4.36 -9.58 -3.40
CA LEU A 158 4.09 -8.41 -4.24
C LEU A 158 5.14 -7.33 -4.00
N PHE A 159 5.88 -6.95 -5.03
CA PHE A 159 6.81 -5.83 -5.00
C PHE A 159 6.25 -4.69 -5.84
N THR A 160 5.92 -3.56 -5.21
CA THR A 160 5.29 -2.42 -5.85
C THR A 160 5.98 -1.10 -5.48
N GLY A 161 5.37 0.02 -5.85
CA GLY A 161 5.87 1.35 -5.56
C GLY A 161 6.66 1.97 -6.72
N ASN A 162 6.99 3.26 -6.55
CA ASN A 162 7.65 4.08 -7.59
C ASN A 162 9.19 4.07 -7.51
N GLY A 163 9.76 3.47 -6.46
CA GLY A 163 11.21 3.33 -6.28
C GLY A 163 11.81 2.27 -7.19
N LYS A 164 13.13 2.39 -7.42
CA LYS A 164 13.93 1.41 -8.14
C LYS A 164 14.11 0.14 -7.29
N GLY A 165 14.21 -1.03 -7.94
CA GLY A 165 14.65 -2.28 -7.29
C GLY A 165 13.62 -3.42 -7.32
N LYS A 166 12.39 -3.22 -7.78
CA LYS A 166 11.35 -4.26 -7.84
C LYS A 166 11.80 -5.50 -8.61
N THR A 167 12.11 -5.34 -9.88
CA THR A 167 12.66 -6.40 -10.74
C THR A 167 13.97 -6.96 -10.15
N THR A 168 14.88 -6.08 -9.69
CA THR A 168 16.16 -6.50 -9.10
C THR A 168 15.98 -7.37 -7.86
N ALA A 169 15.02 -7.05 -6.99
CA ALA A 169 14.70 -7.86 -5.82
C ALA A 169 14.12 -9.22 -6.21
N ALA A 170 13.18 -9.23 -7.17
CA ALA A 170 12.58 -10.47 -7.66
C ALA A 170 13.61 -11.38 -8.33
N ILE A 171 14.51 -10.83 -9.14
CA ILE A 171 15.62 -11.60 -9.73
C ILE A 171 16.59 -12.09 -8.65
N GLY A 172 16.90 -11.28 -7.64
CA GLY A 172 17.72 -11.69 -6.50
C GLY A 172 17.09 -12.86 -5.74
N GLU A 173 15.77 -12.87 -5.56
CA GLU A 173 15.05 -13.98 -4.96
C GLU A 173 15.07 -15.23 -5.87
N ALA A 174 14.85 -15.04 -7.17
CA ALA A 174 14.95 -16.10 -8.16
C ALA A 174 16.33 -16.78 -8.15
N VAL A 175 17.42 -16.01 -8.13
CA VAL A 175 18.79 -16.54 -8.02
C VAL A 175 19.01 -17.26 -6.70
N ARG A 176 18.50 -16.74 -5.58
CA ARG A 176 18.57 -17.40 -4.26
C ARG A 176 17.84 -18.74 -4.27
N ALA A 177 16.63 -18.79 -4.84
CA ALA A 177 15.84 -20.00 -4.95
C ALA A 177 16.53 -21.05 -5.85
N ALA A 178 17.05 -20.64 -7.00
CA ALA A 178 17.81 -21.52 -7.89
C ALA A 178 19.08 -22.06 -7.21
N GLY A 179 19.80 -21.23 -6.45
CA GLY A 179 20.93 -21.65 -5.63
C GLY A 179 20.57 -22.67 -4.54
N ALA A 180 19.32 -22.68 -4.09
CA ALA A 180 18.78 -23.71 -3.18
C ALA A 180 18.22 -24.95 -3.92
N GLY A 181 18.49 -25.09 -5.23
CA GLY A 181 18.03 -26.22 -6.03
C GLY A 181 16.57 -26.18 -6.45
N LYS A 182 15.91 -25.00 -6.34
CA LYS A 182 14.52 -24.82 -6.76
C LYS A 182 14.41 -24.60 -8.27
N LYS A 183 13.34 -25.10 -8.87
CA LYS A 183 13.01 -24.84 -10.27
C LYS A 183 12.34 -23.49 -10.38
N VAL A 184 13.00 -22.53 -11.03
CA VAL A 184 12.59 -21.12 -11.09
C VAL A 184 12.26 -20.72 -12.51
N GLY A 185 11.18 -19.95 -12.69
CA GLY A 185 10.80 -19.36 -13.96
C GLY A 185 10.42 -17.88 -13.80
N ILE A 186 10.64 -17.11 -14.86
CA ILE A 186 10.31 -15.68 -14.90
C ILE A 186 9.52 -15.39 -16.18
N VAL A 187 8.39 -14.71 -16.05
CA VAL A 187 7.67 -14.10 -17.16
C VAL A 187 7.85 -12.59 -17.05
N PHE A 188 8.54 -12.01 -18.03
CA PHE A 188 8.70 -10.57 -18.17
C PHE A 188 7.54 -10.04 -19.01
N PHE A 189 6.68 -9.22 -18.42
CA PHE A 189 5.59 -8.54 -19.10
C PHE A 189 6.06 -7.19 -19.62
N ASP A 190 5.55 -6.79 -20.80
CA ASP A 190 5.87 -5.51 -21.44
C ASP A 190 7.37 -5.21 -21.56
N LYS A 191 8.15 -6.26 -21.70
CA LYS A 191 9.61 -6.22 -21.85
C LYS A 191 10.07 -7.03 -23.07
N GLY A 192 9.46 -6.80 -24.21
CA GLY A 192 9.89 -7.39 -25.49
C GLY A 192 11.24 -6.84 -25.95
N GLY A 193 11.78 -7.43 -27.04
CA GLY A 193 13.12 -7.09 -27.55
C GLY A 193 14.25 -7.76 -26.75
N ASN A 194 15.49 -7.55 -27.20
CA ASN A 194 16.68 -8.23 -26.67
C ASN A 194 17.79 -7.26 -26.25
N THR A 195 17.64 -5.94 -26.43
CA THR A 195 18.77 -4.99 -26.39
C THR A 195 18.97 -4.26 -25.07
N HIS A 196 18.03 -4.32 -24.12
CA HIS A 196 18.09 -3.51 -22.90
C HIS A 196 17.84 -4.31 -21.61
N TYR A 197 18.22 -5.59 -21.60
CA TYR A 197 17.93 -6.51 -20.49
C TYR A 197 19.14 -7.36 -20.15
N SER A 198 20.13 -6.71 -19.55
CA SER A 198 21.42 -7.34 -19.20
C SER A 198 21.27 -8.54 -18.28
N GLU A 199 20.23 -8.55 -17.43
CA GLU A 199 19.92 -9.65 -16.52
C GLU A 199 19.65 -10.97 -17.22
N ARG A 200 19.10 -10.98 -18.44
CA ARG A 200 18.79 -12.21 -19.20
C ARG A 200 20.04 -13.04 -19.50
N THR A 201 21.16 -12.38 -19.79
CA THR A 201 22.44 -13.07 -19.99
C THR A 201 22.89 -13.84 -18.74
N MET A 202 22.61 -13.30 -17.56
CA MET A 202 22.92 -13.99 -16.29
C MET A 202 21.93 -15.09 -15.98
N LEU A 203 20.63 -14.90 -16.27
CA LEU A 203 19.61 -15.94 -16.12
C LEU A 203 19.97 -17.18 -16.96
N ASP A 204 20.40 -16.99 -18.21
CA ASP A 204 20.87 -18.06 -19.08
C ASP A 204 22.06 -18.80 -18.46
N ARG A 205 23.05 -18.07 -17.92
CA ARG A 205 24.25 -18.67 -17.30
C ARG A 205 23.96 -19.50 -16.06
N VAL A 206 22.95 -19.08 -15.27
CA VAL A 206 22.58 -19.82 -14.05
C VAL A 206 21.42 -20.79 -14.27
N GLY A 207 20.93 -20.92 -15.51
CA GLY A 207 19.91 -21.90 -15.88
C GLY A 207 18.51 -21.57 -15.36
N ILE A 208 18.20 -20.30 -15.13
CA ILE A 208 16.85 -19.85 -14.79
C ILE A 208 16.05 -19.62 -16.08
N ALA A 209 14.96 -20.36 -16.22
CA ALA A 209 14.08 -20.22 -17.38
C ALA A 209 13.34 -18.89 -17.35
N TYR A 210 13.22 -18.24 -18.51
CA TYR A 210 12.39 -17.04 -18.63
C TYR A 210 11.70 -16.96 -20.00
N VAL A 211 10.60 -16.20 -20.03
CA VAL A 211 9.90 -15.80 -21.25
C VAL A 211 9.68 -14.30 -21.18
N ALA A 212 10.05 -13.60 -22.24
CA ALA A 212 9.75 -12.19 -22.40
C ALA A 212 8.53 -12.00 -23.30
N THR A 213 7.62 -11.14 -22.88
CA THR A 213 6.43 -10.75 -23.64
C THR A 213 6.34 -9.23 -23.77
N GLY A 214 5.52 -8.78 -24.69
CA GLY A 214 5.48 -7.39 -25.11
C GLY A 214 6.32 -7.14 -26.36
N ARG A 215 6.18 -5.96 -26.94
CA ARG A 215 7.03 -5.48 -28.03
C ARG A 215 8.25 -4.74 -27.49
N ASP A 216 9.25 -4.57 -28.33
CA ASP A 216 10.30 -3.62 -28.05
C ASP A 216 9.70 -2.20 -28.15
N ARG A 217 9.71 -1.47 -27.06
CA ARG A 217 9.16 -0.10 -26.98
C ARG A 217 10.18 0.98 -27.27
N ILE A 218 11.43 0.60 -27.52
CA ILE A 218 12.47 1.56 -27.85
C ILE A 218 12.59 1.66 -29.36
N ASP A 219 12.28 2.84 -29.88
CA ASP A 219 12.45 3.13 -31.30
C ASP A 219 13.95 3.06 -31.65
N PRO A 220 14.36 2.18 -32.59
CA PRO A 220 15.77 1.91 -32.88
C PRO A 220 16.48 3.11 -33.54
N VAL A 221 15.75 4.08 -34.07
CA VAL A 221 16.31 5.24 -34.76
C VAL A 221 16.42 6.44 -33.83
N THR A 222 15.34 6.71 -33.06
CA THR A 222 15.25 7.88 -32.20
C THR A 222 15.68 7.59 -30.76
N ASN A 223 15.85 6.34 -30.38
CA ASN A 223 16.09 5.84 -29.03
C ASN A 223 15.05 6.37 -28.01
N ARG A 224 13.82 6.62 -28.48
CA ARG A 224 12.72 7.08 -27.63
C ARG A 224 11.82 5.92 -27.27
N PHE A 225 11.32 5.96 -26.05
CA PHE A 225 10.34 5.00 -25.57
C PHE A 225 8.95 5.34 -26.11
N ASP A 226 8.27 4.35 -26.69
CA ASP A 226 6.88 4.46 -27.15
C ASP A 226 5.91 4.11 -25.99
N PHE A 227 5.23 5.13 -25.48
CA PHE A 227 4.24 4.99 -24.41
C PHE A 227 2.85 4.58 -24.90
N SER A 228 2.63 4.46 -26.22
CA SER A 228 1.33 4.04 -26.75
C SER A 228 1.02 2.59 -26.38
N ILE A 229 -0.26 2.29 -26.20
CA ILE A 229 -0.74 0.93 -25.96
C ILE A 229 -1.51 0.47 -27.20
N GLN A 230 -1.01 -0.57 -27.82
CA GLN A 230 -1.55 -1.16 -29.04
C GLN A 230 -2.20 -2.52 -28.76
N GLN A 231 -2.89 -3.10 -29.75
CA GLN A 231 -3.50 -4.42 -29.61
C GLN A 231 -2.43 -5.50 -29.35
N ILE A 232 -1.28 -5.40 -30.01
CA ILE A 232 -0.17 -6.32 -29.81
C ILE A 232 0.32 -6.36 -28.34
N ASP A 233 0.29 -5.23 -27.63
CA ASP A 233 0.68 -5.19 -26.21
C ASP A 233 -0.30 -6.01 -25.35
N ARG A 234 -1.60 -5.98 -25.68
CA ARG A 234 -2.63 -6.78 -25.01
C ARG A 234 -2.51 -8.26 -25.33
N ASP A 235 -2.27 -8.60 -26.61
CA ASP A 235 -2.09 -9.98 -27.03
C ASP A 235 -0.85 -10.61 -26.38
N GLU A 236 0.24 -9.85 -26.30
CA GLU A 236 1.47 -10.27 -25.63
C GLU A 236 1.30 -10.39 -24.12
N ALA A 237 0.52 -9.50 -23.49
CA ALA A 237 0.21 -9.62 -22.06
C ALA A 237 -0.63 -10.88 -21.77
N ALA A 238 -1.61 -11.19 -22.63
CA ALA A 238 -2.37 -12.43 -22.54
C ALA A 238 -1.47 -13.66 -22.73
N ARG A 239 -0.56 -13.64 -23.73
CA ARG A 239 0.45 -14.68 -23.91
C ARG A 239 1.33 -14.88 -22.66
N GLY A 240 1.69 -13.80 -21.98
CA GLY A 240 2.44 -13.86 -20.71
C GLY A 240 1.72 -14.64 -19.64
N LEU A 241 0.39 -14.47 -19.50
CA LEU A 241 -0.38 -15.28 -18.54
C LEU A 241 -0.44 -16.76 -18.93
N ASP A 242 -0.51 -17.06 -20.23
CA ASP A 242 -0.46 -18.46 -20.68
C ASP A 242 0.90 -19.09 -20.41
N GLU A 243 1.99 -18.35 -20.53
CA GLU A 243 3.33 -18.83 -20.14
C GLU A 243 3.43 -19.07 -18.62
N ALA A 244 2.80 -18.21 -17.79
CA ALA A 244 2.71 -18.45 -16.35
C ALA A 244 1.97 -19.76 -16.03
N ARG A 245 0.84 -20.04 -16.70
CA ARG A 245 0.11 -21.32 -16.59
C ARG A 245 0.97 -22.52 -16.99
N LYS A 246 1.74 -22.39 -18.06
CA LYS A 246 2.68 -23.44 -18.49
C LYS A 246 3.76 -23.71 -17.44
N MET A 247 4.27 -22.66 -16.80
CA MET A 247 5.23 -22.82 -15.70
C MET A 247 4.59 -23.51 -14.50
N PHE A 248 3.35 -23.14 -14.12
CA PHE A 248 2.62 -23.83 -13.05
C PHE A 248 2.42 -25.33 -13.37
N ALA A 249 1.95 -25.65 -14.56
CA ALA A 249 1.82 -27.04 -15.02
C ALA A 249 3.16 -27.77 -15.14
N GLY A 250 4.24 -27.04 -15.39
CA GLY A 250 5.61 -27.55 -15.49
C GLY A 250 6.28 -27.82 -14.14
N GLY A 251 5.60 -27.62 -13.02
CA GLY A 251 6.09 -27.90 -11.67
C GLY A 251 7.24 -26.97 -11.25
N TYR A 252 7.12 -25.69 -11.52
CA TYR A 252 8.06 -24.69 -11.03
C TYR A 252 7.79 -24.40 -9.54
N ASP A 253 8.87 -24.33 -8.76
CA ASP A 253 8.81 -24.00 -7.33
C ASP A 253 8.58 -22.51 -7.10
N LEU A 254 9.16 -21.65 -7.96
CA LEU A 254 9.02 -20.20 -7.93
C LEU A 254 8.74 -19.66 -9.33
N VAL A 255 7.72 -18.85 -9.47
CA VAL A 255 7.39 -18.12 -10.71
C VAL A 255 7.34 -16.63 -10.43
N VAL A 256 8.14 -15.85 -11.16
CA VAL A 256 8.12 -14.40 -11.12
C VAL A 256 7.29 -13.87 -12.29
N LEU A 257 6.31 -13.01 -12.01
CA LEU A 257 5.54 -12.26 -12.99
C LEU A 257 6.01 -10.80 -12.93
N ASP A 258 7.08 -10.52 -13.68
CA ASP A 258 7.74 -9.21 -13.63
C ASP A 258 6.99 -8.19 -14.48
N GLU A 259 6.75 -6.98 -13.94
CA GLU A 259 5.95 -5.87 -14.48
C GLU A 259 4.44 -6.20 -14.66
N ILE A 260 3.91 -7.26 -14.08
CA ILE A 260 2.46 -7.57 -14.19
C ILE A 260 1.57 -6.48 -13.57
N ASN A 261 2.02 -5.82 -12.49
CA ASN A 261 1.27 -4.73 -11.87
C ASN A 261 1.11 -3.56 -12.83
N SER A 262 2.24 -3.11 -13.44
CA SER A 262 2.25 -2.02 -14.41
C SER A 262 1.42 -2.35 -15.65
N THR A 263 1.53 -3.58 -16.16
CA THR A 263 0.78 -4.07 -17.31
C THR A 263 -0.73 -4.05 -17.06
N THR A 264 -1.14 -4.35 -15.83
CA THR A 264 -2.54 -4.28 -15.40
C THR A 264 -3.00 -2.84 -15.21
N ASP A 265 -2.20 -1.98 -14.59
CA ASP A 265 -2.49 -0.55 -14.41
C ASP A 265 -2.69 0.15 -15.75
N LEU A 266 -1.85 -0.17 -16.74
CA LEU A 266 -1.94 0.32 -18.12
C LEU A 266 -3.08 -0.29 -18.94
N LYS A 267 -3.92 -1.14 -18.36
CA LYS A 267 -5.09 -1.78 -19.00
C LYS A 267 -4.72 -2.64 -20.23
N MET A 268 -3.52 -3.19 -20.24
CA MET A 268 -3.16 -4.20 -21.25
C MET A 268 -3.79 -5.55 -20.91
N ILE A 269 -4.00 -5.83 -19.62
CA ILE A 269 -4.69 -7.01 -19.13
C ILE A 269 -5.59 -6.63 -17.94
N SER A 270 -6.65 -7.39 -17.71
CA SER A 270 -7.57 -7.12 -16.61
C SER A 270 -7.07 -7.70 -15.27
N VAL A 271 -7.50 -7.09 -14.17
CA VAL A 271 -7.25 -7.59 -12.81
C VAL A 271 -7.77 -9.00 -12.66
N GLU A 272 -8.98 -9.27 -13.14
CA GLU A 272 -9.67 -10.56 -13.05
C GLU A 272 -8.89 -11.66 -13.76
N SER A 273 -8.28 -11.36 -14.92
CA SER A 273 -7.48 -12.33 -15.66
C SER A 273 -6.23 -12.75 -14.88
N VAL A 274 -5.57 -11.80 -14.21
CA VAL A 274 -4.40 -12.09 -13.36
C VAL A 274 -4.80 -12.88 -12.13
N LEU A 275 -5.89 -12.49 -11.44
CA LEU A 275 -6.39 -13.21 -10.29
C LEU A 275 -6.78 -14.64 -10.64
N SER A 276 -7.43 -14.85 -11.79
CA SER A 276 -7.74 -16.22 -12.28
C SER A 276 -6.49 -17.08 -12.43
N VAL A 277 -5.40 -16.53 -12.97
CA VAL A 277 -4.12 -17.26 -13.06
C VAL A 277 -3.53 -17.55 -11.69
N LEU A 278 -3.64 -16.61 -10.74
CA LEU A 278 -3.18 -16.84 -9.36
C LEU A 278 -4.00 -17.89 -8.63
N ASP A 279 -5.28 -18.06 -8.98
CA ASP A 279 -6.13 -19.11 -8.42
C ASP A 279 -5.80 -20.50 -8.98
N GLU A 280 -5.25 -20.56 -10.20
CA GLU A 280 -4.73 -21.79 -10.82
C GLU A 280 -3.34 -22.21 -10.29
N LYS A 281 -2.69 -21.35 -9.50
CA LYS A 281 -1.37 -21.60 -8.93
C LYS A 281 -1.36 -22.86 -8.05
N PRO A 282 -0.44 -23.82 -8.27
CA PRO A 282 -0.28 -24.96 -7.37
C PRO A 282 0.07 -24.54 -5.94
N ASP A 283 -0.43 -25.25 -4.94
CA ASP A 283 -0.22 -24.93 -3.53
C ASP A 283 1.26 -24.82 -3.12
N GLY A 284 2.14 -25.58 -3.77
CA GLY A 284 3.58 -25.57 -3.51
C GLY A 284 4.39 -24.57 -4.32
N THR A 285 3.77 -23.82 -5.23
CA THR A 285 4.45 -22.83 -6.07
C THR A 285 4.41 -21.44 -5.43
N GLU A 286 5.56 -20.84 -5.18
CA GLU A 286 5.71 -19.45 -4.79
C GLU A 286 5.52 -18.54 -6.01
N VAL A 287 4.86 -17.41 -5.86
CA VAL A 287 4.70 -16.42 -6.93
C VAL A 287 5.13 -15.05 -6.46
N VAL A 288 5.92 -14.37 -7.28
CA VAL A 288 6.34 -12.98 -7.05
C VAL A 288 5.76 -12.10 -8.14
N LEU A 289 4.96 -11.11 -7.77
CA LEU A 289 4.42 -10.08 -8.65
C LEU A 289 5.25 -8.82 -8.53
N THR A 290 5.61 -8.19 -9.65
CA THR A 290 6.31 -6.90 -9.61
C THR A 290 5.64 -5.85 -10.49
N GLY A 291 6.02 -4.60 -10.28
CA GLY A 291 5.60 -3.45 -11.09
C GLY A 291 5.10 -2.29 -10.24
N ARG A 292 4.91 -1.15 -10.89
CA ARG A 292 4.31 0.03 -10.26
C ARG A 292 2.80 -0.13 -10.15
N ASN A 293 2.19 0.67 -9.27
CA ASN A 293 0.74 0.85 -9.20
C ASN A 293 -0.04 -0.47 -9.13
N ALA A 294 0.40 -1.37 -8.24
CA ALA A 294 -0.31 -2.62 -8.02
C ALA A 294 -1.78 -2.36 -7.67
N PRO A 295 -2.74 -3.00 -8.36
CA PRO A 295 -4.14 -2.94 -7.98
C PRO A 295 -4.37 -3.40 -6.52
N ASP A 296 -5.32 -2.79 -5.81
CA ASP A 296 -5.66 -3.18 -4.43
C ASP A 296 -5.99 -4.68 -4.33
N ALA A 297 -6.64 -5.25 -5.33
CA ALA A 297 -6.95 -6.68 -5.38
C ALA A 297 -5.70 -7.59 -5.39
N PHE A 298 -4.56 -7.11 -5.91
CA PHE A 298 -3.30 -7.84 -5.82
C PHE A 298 -2.67 -7.72 -4.43
N VAL A 299 -2.82 -6.53 -3.81
CA VAL A 299 -2.41 -6.31 -2.42
C VAL A 299 -3.18 -7.23 -1.48
N ASP A 300 -4.49 -7.33 -1.66
CA ASP A 300 -5.36 -8.20 -0.86
C ASP A 300 -5.08 -9.70 -1.08
N ARG A 301 -4.66 -10.09 -2.29
CA ARG A 301 -4.33 -11.48 -2.64
C ARG A 301 -2.94 -11.90 -2.16
N ALA A 302 -2.04 -10.94 -1.96
CA ALA A 302 -0.65 -11.19 -1.58
C ALA A 302 -0.51 -11.48 -0.08
N HIS A 303 0.40 -12.38 0.28
CA HIS A 303 0.76 -12.72 1.65
C HIS A 303 1.94 -11.89 2.17
N LEU A 304 2.72 -11.31 1.25
CA LEU A 304 3.80 -10.35 1.52
C LEU A 304 3.70 -9.21 0.52
N VAL A 305 3.70 -7.98 1.02
CA VAL A 305 3.72 -6.77 0.19
C VAL A 305 4.89 -5.89 0.60
N THR A 306 5.73 -5.57 -0.37
CA THR A 306 6.85 -4.63 -0.18
C THR A 306 6.69 -3.45 -1.13
N GLU A 307 6.58 -2.26 -0.58
CA GLU A 307 6.54 -1.02 -1.34
C GLU A 307 7.92 -0.37 -1.39
N MET A 308 8.48 -0.23 -2.60
CA MET A 308 9.73 0.49 -2.84
C MET A 308 9.45 1.96 -3.08
N ARG A 309 9.70 2.79 -2.08
CA ARG A 309 9.43 4.23 -2.13
C ARG A 309 10.63 5.02 -2.63
N LEU A 310 10.36 5.94 -3.54
CA LEU A 310 11.36 6.86 -4.06
C LEU A 310 11.60 8.00 -3.05
N ARG A 311 12.80 8.03 -2.48
CA ARG A 311 13.25 9.14 -1.60
C ARG A 311 14.07 10.17 -2.36
N LYS A 312 14.94 9.73 -3.26
CA LYS A 312 15.81 10.54 -4.12
C LYS A 312 16.16 9.75 -5.37
N HIS A 313 16.19 10.39 -6.51
CA HIS A 313 16.57 9.71 -7.75
C HIS A 313 17.52 10.59 -8.58
N TYR A 314 18.64 10.02 -9.00
CA TYR A 314 19.65 10.71 -9.81
C TYR A 314 19.14 11.14 -11.19
N PHE A 315 18.08 10.52 -11.70
CA PHE A 315 17.43 10.94 -12.95
C PHE A 315 17.00 12.41 -12.91
N TYR A 316 16.45 12.87 -11.77
CA TYR A 316 16.07 14.28 -11.59
C TYR A 316 17.27 15.24 -11.53
N SER A 317 18.49 14.69 -11.42
CA SER A 317 19.74 15.43 -11.56
C SER A 317 20.35 15.30 -12.95
N GLY A 318 19.59 14.79 -13.96
CA GLY A 318 20.04 14.67 -15.34
C GLY A 318 20.89 13.43 -15.65
N VAL A 319 21.06 12.50 -14.68
CA VAL A 319 21.80 11.26 -14.94
C VAL A 319 20.95 10.32 -15.78
N GLN A 320 21.45 9.97 -16.94
CA GLN A 320 20.76 9.04 -17.86
C GLN A 320 20.79 7.60 -17.33
N ALA A 321 19.88 6.74 -17.84
CA ALA A 321 19.91 5.32 -17.56
C ALA A 321 21.21 4.67 -18.02
N ARG A 322 21.78 3.78 -17.22
CA ARG A 322 23.10 3.17 -17.43
C ARG A 322 22.96 1.66 -17.61
N GLU A 323 23.66 1.14 -18.60
CA GLU A 323 23.74 -0.29 -18.88
C GLU A 323 24.30 -1.05 -17.65
N GLY A 324 23.69 -2.21 -17.36
CA GLY A 324 24.07 -3.05 -16.22
C GLY A 324 23.71 -2.52 -14.84
N ILE A 325 23.18 -1.27 -14.75
CA ILE A 325 22.72 -0.65 -13.49
C ILE A 325 21.23 -0.33 -13.54
N ASP A 326 20.76 0.22 -14.64
CA ASP A 326 19.39 0.70 -14.77
C ASP A 326 18.58 -0.13 -15.78
N TYR A 327 19.27 -0.85 -16.66
CA TYR A 327 18.73 -1.81 -17.63
C TYR A 327 19.76 -2.89 -17.99
#